data_34b55f3a6c83a4520085d5e0d55cff67
#
_entry.id   34b55f3a6c83a4520085d5e0d55cff67
#
_cell.length_a   1.000
_cell.length_b   1.000
_cell.length_c   1.000
_cell.angle_alpha   90.00
_cell.angle_beta   90.00
_cell.angle_gamma   90.00
#
_symmetry.space_group_name_H-M   'P 1'
#
loop_
_entity.id
_entity.type
_entity.pdbx_description
1 polymer ?
#
loop_
_entity_poly.entity_id
_entity_poly.type
_entity_poly.pdbx_seq_one_letter_code
_entity_poly.pdbx_strand_id
1 'polypeptide(L)'
;MNIQEHLFRGGQVKDADPDFGYLSGFGNTHSTQAEIGALPIGRNSPQQPPLGLYAEQLSGTAFTAPRAENKRSWLYRILPSVRHGTGFSEVDKGLIRTAPCRESDLPAQQLRWQPIDIPVERKVDFLSGLRTIVTCGDAAAQNGMATHVFVANTSMCMKYFYNIDGEMLIVPQENAMQLVTEMGIITAAPGEIVVIPRGVKFKVNLVNGPIRGYICENYGVSMTLPERGPIGANCLANARDFLYPAAAYEDTQMECELFLKSQGRIFRTILQQSPLDVVAWHGNYAPYKYDLSRFAPVGATLFDHPDPSIYTVLSAPSSNPGTANVDFVIFPERWLVMEDSFRPPWYHMNVMSEFMGLIYGVYDAKLGGFVPGGMSLHNALVPHGPDTEAFVKGSTKALAPEKLSGTMAFMFETRYILDLTEYASNLDMIDTSYPDCWDGLERNFKAPRK
;
A
#
# COMPACT_ATOMS: atom_id res chain seq x y z
N MET A 1 -17.82 -28.09 11.29
CA MET A 1 -16.43 -28.09 11.76
C MET A 1 -15.60 -27.48 10.67
N ASN A 2 -15.11 -26.26 10.90
CA ASN A 2 -14.47 -25.46 9.86
C ASN A 2 -13.04 -25.98 9.66
N ILE A 3 -12.71 -26.44 8.48
CA ILE A 3 -11.39 -27.01 8.11
C ILE A 3 -10.25 -25.97 8.29
N GLN A 4 -10.58 -24.68 8.42
CA GLN A 4 -9.61 -23.60 8.61
C GLN A 4 -9.01 -23.50 10.03
N GLU A 5 -9.69 -24.00 11.07
CA GLU A 5 -9.20 -23.90 12.46
C GLU A 5 -8.06 -24.85 12.82
N HIS A 6 -7.82 -25.90 12.04
CA HIS A 6 -6.78 -26.89 12.32
C HIS A 6 -5.43 -26.62 11.64
N LEU A 7 -5.33 -25.63 10.77
CA LEU A 7 -4.15 -25.38 9.94
C LEU A 7 -3.17 -24.35 10.50
N PHE A 8 -3.53 -23.61 11.55
CA PHE A 8 -2.68 -22.58 12.14
C PHE A 8 -2.37 -22.88 13.60
N ARG A 9 -1.09 -23.10 13.91
CA ARG A 9 -0.59 -23.12 15.28
C ARG A 9 0.02 -21.76 15.58
N GLY A 10 -0.71 -20.94 16.32
CA GLY A 10 -0.22 -19.65 16.83
C GLY A 10 0.35 -19.80 18.22
N GLY A 11 1.49 -19.20 18.50
CA GLY A 11 2.03 -19.11 19.86
C GLY A 11 1.13 -18.24 20.75
N GLN A 12 0.92 -18.65 21.99
CA GLN A 12 0.24 -17.82 22.98
C GLN A 12 1.15 -16.64 23.35
N VAL A 13 0.84 -15.44 22.86
CA VAL A 13 1.39 -14.20 23.40
C VAL A 13 0.53 -13.84 24.61
N LYS A 14 1.06 -14.03 25.83
CA LYS A 14 0.43 -13.49 27.04
C LYS A 14 0.46 -11.98 26.94
N ASP A 15 -0.70 -11.32 27.02
CA ASP A 15 -0.91 -9.87 26.98
C ASP A 15 -1.01 -9.21 25.60
N ALA A 16 -1.28 -9.95 24.53
CA ALA A 16 -1.62 -9.35 23.24
C ALA A 16 -3.14 -9.30 23.02
N ASP A 17 -3.57 -8.23 22.35
CA ASP A 17 -4.91 -8.03 21.79
C ASP A 17 -5.49 -9.35 21.25
N PRO A 18 -6.76 -9.70 21.49
CA PRO A 18 -7.38 -10.99 21.13
C PRO A 18 -7.27 -11.37 19.64
N ASP A 19 -6.77 -10.48 18.78
CA ASP A 19 -6.54 -10.69 17.36
C ASP A 19 -5.06 -10.96 17.02
N PHE A 20 -4.50 -12.10 17.39
CA PHE A 20 -3.19 -12.65 16.93
C PHE A 20 -1.91 -11.96 17.43
N GLY A 21 -1.97 -10.94 18.25
CA GLY A 21 -0.80 -10.25 18.81
C GLY A 21 0.03 -9.48 17.76
N TYR A 22 0.28 -8.21 18.06
CA TYR A 22 1.13 -7.35 17.24
C TYR A 22 2.30 -6.78 18.06
N LEU A 23 3.40 -6.50 17.35
CA LEU A 23 4.59 -5.85 17.89
C LEU A 23 4.64 -4.43 17.36
N SER A 24 4.66 -3.43 18.22
CA SER A 24 4.63 -2.02 17.82
C SER A 24 6.02 -1.43 17.56
N GLY A 25 6.11 -0.50 16.62
CA GLY A 25 7.29 0.31 16.40
C GLY A 25 7.91 0.17 15.02
N PHE A 26 7.73 1.19 14.17
CA PHE A 26 8.28 1.25 12.82
C PHE A 26 9.82 1.16 12.82
N GLY A 27 10.36 0.25 12.03
CA GLY A 27 11.79 0.08 11.86
C GLY A 27 12.54 -0.54 13.06
N ASN A 28 11.84 -0.89 14.13
CA ASN A 28 12.44 -1.58 15.26
C ASN A 28 12.88 -3.00 14.87
N THR A 29 13.88 -3.50 15.57
CA THR A 29 14.24 -4.92 15.52
C THR A 29 13.30 -5.67 16.47
N HIS A 30 12.34 -6.36 15.90
CA HIS A 30 11.39 -7.18 16.65
C HIS A 30 11.92 -8.60 16.85
N SER A 31 11.39 -9.30 17.85
CA SER A 31 11.67 -10.70 18.12
C SER A 31 10.39 -11.40 18.54
N THR A 32 10.04 -12.50 17.91
CA THR A 32 8.82 -13.24 18.20
C THR A 32 8.96 -14.73 17.85
N GLN A 33 8.22 -15.58 18.55
CA GLN A 33 8.20 -17.02 18.34
C GLN A 33 6.81 -17.58 18.57
N ALA A 34 6.37 -18.46 17.70
CA ALA A 34 5.09 -19.18 17.85
C ALA A 34 5.23 -20.39 18.78
N GLU A 35 6.42 -20.98 18.85
CA GLU A 35 6.73 -22.06 19.79
C GLU A 35 7.83 -21.61 20.77
N ILE A 36 7.63 -21.85 22.03
CA ILE A 36 8.58 -21.46 23.09
C ILE A 36 9.93 -22.13 22.86
N GLY A 37 10.99 -21.33 22.83
CA GLY A 37 12.35 -21.79 22.64
C GLY A 37 12.76 -21.95 21.18
N ALA A 38 11.94 -21.52 20.21
CA ALA A 38 12.28 -21.53 18.78
C ALA A 38 13.35 -20.46 18.41
N LEU A 39 13.36 -19.33 19.14
CA LEU A 39 14.37 -18.28 18.94
C LEU A 39 15.71 -18.65 19.57
N PRO A 40 16.82 -18.66 18.81
CA PRO A 40 18.14 -18.80 19.37
C PRO A 40 18.51 -17.62 20.28
N ILE A 41 19.26 -17.87 21.33
CA ILE A 41 19.73 -16.84 22.26
C ILE A 41 21.19 -16.49 21.93
N GLY A 42 21.47 -15.19 21.80
CA GLY A 42 22.82 -14.65 21.69
C GLY A 42 23.52 -14.87 20.32
N ARG A 43 22.91 -15.55 19.37
CA ARG A 43 23.45 -15.75 18.00
C ARG A 43 22.33 -16.03 16.99
N ASN A 44 22.54 -15.63 15.75
CA ASN A 44 21.53 -15.76 14.69
C ASN A 44 21.50 -17.15 14.05
N SER A 45 22.64 -17.76 13.85
CA SER A 45 22.77 -19.06 13.19
C SER A 45 23.65 -20.01 14.03
N PRO A 46 23.13 -20.54 15.14
CA PRO A 46 23.84 -21.57 15.90
C PRO A 46 24.07 -22.80 15.04
N GLN A 47 25.09 -23.61 15.38
CA GLN A 47 25.40 -24.84 14.66
C GLN A 47 24.17 -25.79 14.59
N GLN A 48 23.38 -25.80 15.64
CA GLN A 48 22.11 -26.52 15.72
C GLN A 48 21.04 -25.53 16.20
N PRO A 49 20.21 -24.97 15.29
CA PRO A 49 19.07 -24.15 15.70
C PRO A 49 18.11 -24.93 16.58
N PRO A 50 17.43 -24.25 17.52
CA PRO A 50 16.47 -24.89 18.39
C PRO A 50 15.35 -25.63 17.64
N LEU A 51 14.80 -26.65 18.24
CA LEU A 51 13.67 -27.46 17.72
C LEU A 51 13.89 -28.08 16.34
N GLY A 52 15.16 -28.20 15.91
CA GLY A 52 15.49 -28.75 14.58
C GLY A 52 15.13 -27.81 13.41
N LEU A 53 14.90 -26.54 13.67
CA LEU A 53 14.59 -25.53 12.66
C LEU A 53 15.81 -25.17 11.81
N TYR A 54 15.57 -24.58 10.66
CA TYR A 54 16.63 -24.02 9.80
C TYR A 54 16.67 -22.51 9.99
N ALA A 55 17.88 -21.96 10.20
CA ALA A 55 18.09 -20.54 10.23
C ALA A 55 18.29 -20.01 8.80
N GLU A 56 17.48 -19.03 8.42
CA GLU A 56 17.50 -18.40 7.11
C GLU A 56 17.51 -16.87 7.27
N GLN A 57 18.28 -16.15 6.46
CA GLN A 57 18.28 -14.68 6.47
C GLN A 57 17.53 -14.14 5.25
N LEU A 58 16.58 -13.25 5.48
CA LEU A 58 15.91 -12.45 4.46
C LEU A 58 16.42 -11.00 4.58
N SER A 59 17.07 -10.49 3.53
CA SER A 59 17.63 -9.14 3.48
C SER A 59 16.91 -8.28 2.46
N GLY A 60 16.39 -7.12 2.90
CA GLY A 60 15.77 -6.10 2.06
C GLY A 60 16.77 -5.05 1.56
N THR A 61 18.02 -5.09 2.01
CA THR A 61 19.12 -4.23 1.59
C THR A 61 20.36 -5.06 1.29
N ALA A 62 21.37 -4.46 0.64
CA ALA A 62 22.68 -5.08 0.53
C ALA A 62 23.24 -5.41 1.92
N PHE A 63 24.04 -6.47 2.03
CA PHE A 63 24.67 -6.86 3.31
C PHE A 63 25.55 -5.75 3.91
N THR A 64 26.12 -4.92 3.05
CA THR A 64 27.01 -3.81 3.40
C THR A 64 26.29 -2.48 3.60
N ALA A 65 24.96 -2.45 3.59
CA ALA A 65 24.21 -1.22 3.85
C ALA A 65 24.58 -0.64 5.23
N PRO A 66 24.59 0.70 5.38
CA PRO A 66 24.81 1.34 6.68
C PRO A 66 23.86 0.80 7.75
N ARG A 67 24.35 0.71 8.99
CA ARG A 67 23.58 0.12 10.11
C ARG A 67 22.19 0.74 10.26
N ALA A 68 22.06 2.05 10.09
CA ALA A 68 20.79 2.76 10.21
C ALA A 68 19.78 2.43 9.10
N GLU A 69 20.27 1.98 7.94
CA GLU A 69 19.47 1.71 6.74
C GLU A 69 19.29 0.21 6.49
N ASN A 70 20.10 -0.64 7.16
CA ASN A 70 20.11 -2.07 6.93
C ASN A 70 18.77 -2.71 7.32
N LYS A 71 18.14 -3.38 6.37
CA LYS A 71 16.88 -4.10 6.52
C LYS A 71 17.12 -5.59 6.38
N ARG A 72 16.91 -6.34 7.46
CA ARG A 72 17.07 -7.80 7.45
C ARG A 72 16.29 -8.44 8.57
N SER A 73 15.86 -9.70 8.36
CA SER A 73 15.30 -10.56 9.38
C SER A 73 15.88 -11.95 9.30
N TRP A 74 16.04 -12.59 10.44
CA TRP A 74 16.37 -14.00 10.59
C TRP A 74 15.08 -14.77 10.80
N LEU A 75 14.88 -15.79 9.99
CA LEU A 75 13.71 -16.65 9.98
C LEU A 75 14.15 -18.05 10.44
N TYR A 76 13.43 -18.61 11.40
CA TYR A 76 13.66 -19.97 11.88
C TYR A 76 12.45 -20.80 11.45
N ARG A 77 12.69 -21.65 10.44
CA ARG A 77 11.63 -22.29 9.69
C ARG A 77 11.77 -23.82 9.62
N ILE A 78 10.66 -24.48 9.34
CA ILE A 78 10.61 -25.96 9.29
C ILE A 78 11.45 -26.49 8.12
N LEU A 79 11.33 -25.91 6.92
CA LEU A 79 12.21 -26.17 5.78
C LEU A 79 12.75 -24.88 5.16
N PRO A 80 14.02 -24.82 4.75
CA PRO A 80 14.59 -23.65 4.15
C PRO A 80 13.94 -23.35 2.79
N SER A 81 13.85 -22.08 2.42
CA SER A 81 13.15 -21.64 1.20
C SER A 81 13.78 -22.15 -0.11
N VAL A 82 15.01 -22.65 -0.08
CA VAL A 82 15.61 -23.40 -1.21
C VAL A 82 14.83 -24.67 -1.55
N ARG A 83 13.99 -25.15 -0.62
CA ARG A 83 13.06 -26.26 -0.85
C ARG A 83 11.67 -25.80 -1.32
N HIS A 84 11.41 -24.49 -1.34
CA HIS A 84 10.17 -23.90 -1.80
C HIS A 84 10.25 -23.56 -3.29
N GLY A 85 10.30 -24.56 -4.12
CA GLY A 85 10.20 -24.33 -5.54
C GLY A 85 11.48 -24.60 -6.33
N THR A 86 11.58 -25.84 -6.72
CA THR A 86 12.35 -26.24 -7.88
C THR A 86 11.36 -26.48 -9.03
N GLY A 87 11.65 -25.98 -10.24
CA GLY A 87 10.79 -26.22 -11.40
C GLY A 87 9.63 -25.24 -11.54
N PHE A 88 9.88 -23.97 -11.33
CA PHE A 88 8.94 -22.90 -11.68
C PHE A 88 8.66 -22.89 -13.18
N SER A 89 7.39 -22.88 -13.55
CA SER A 89 6.92 -22.65 -14.92
C SER A 89 6.18 -21.33 -15.02
N GLU A 90 6.36 -20.62 -16.11
CA GLU A 90 5.62 -19.40 -16.38
C GLU A 90 4.14 -19.72 -16.63
N VAL A 91 3.27 -18.91 -16.07
CA VAL A 91 1.82 -19.00 -16.26
C VAL A 91 1.26 -17.66 -16.73
N ASP A 92 0.00 -17.66 -17.15
CA ASP A 92 -0.67 -16.43 -17.57
C ASP A 92 -0.69 -15.41 -16.41
N LYS A 93 -0.21 -14.21 -16.71
CA LYS A 93 -0.18 -13.07 -15.78
C LYS A 93 -1.49 -12.27 -15.76
N GLY A 94 -2.45 -12.59 -16.62
CA GLY A 94 -3.71 -11.87 -16.72
C GLY A 94 -3.51 -10.38 -17.00
N LEU A 95 -4.09 -9.54 -16.14
CA LEU A 95 -4.02 -8.08 -16.24
C LEU A 95 -2.88 -7.46 -15.40
N ILE A 96 -1.96 -8.27 -14.89
CA ILE A 96 -0.79 -7.77 -14.16
C ILE A 96 0.25 -7.27 -15.16
N ARG A 97 0.75 -6.04 -14.91
CA ARG A 97 1.84 -5.42 -15.67
C ARG A 97 2.91 -4.91 -14.72
N THR A 98 4.13 -4.81 -15.23
CA THR A 98 5.29 -4.28 -14.52
C THR A 98 6.08 -3.38 -15.46
N ALA A 99 6.61 -2.27 -14.95
CA ALA A 99 7.42 -1.37 -15.77
C ALA A 99 8.78 -1.99 -16.14
N PRO A 100 9.31 -1.65 -17.34
CA PRO A 100 8.71 -0.72 -18.31
C PRO A 100 7.54 -1.35 -19.06
N CYS A 101 6.43 -0.63 -19.15
CA CYS A 101 5.23 -1.12 -19.85
C CYS A 101 4.53 0.09 -20.50
N ARG A 102 4.47 0.11 -21.82
CA ARG A 102 3.79 1.13 -22.62
C ARG A 102 2.82 0.44 -23.56
N GLU A 103 1.59 0.28 -23.11
CA GLU A 103 0.55 -0.42 -23.86
C GLU A 103 -0.44 0.54 -24.53
N SER A 104 -0.51 1.79 -24.07
CA SER A 104 -1.43 2.79 -24.64
C SER A 104 -0.79 4.17 -24.69
N ASP A 105 -1.33 5.04 -25.56
CA ASP A 105 -0.97 6.44 -25.60
C ASP A 105 -1.47 7.14 -24.33
N LEU A 106 -0.61 7.91 -23.68
CA LEU A 106 -0.94 8.66 -22.48
C LEU A 106 -1.54 10.01 -22.89
N PRO A 107 -2.83 10.28 -22.59
CA PRO A 107 -3.40 11.59 -22.84
C PRO A 107 -2.80 12.63 -21.87
N ALA A 108 -2.48 13.80 -22.38
CA ALA A 108 -1.94 14.93 -21.62
C ALA A 108 -3.05 15.69 -20.87
N GLN A 109 -3.91 14.97 -20.16
CA GLN A 109 -5.06 15.53 -19.45
C GLN A 109 -5.30 14.78 -18.13
N GLN A 110 -6.20 15.32 -17.31
CA GLN A 110 -6.67 14.68 -16.10
C GLN A 110 -7.50 13.44 -16.45
N LEU A 111 -7.30 12.36 -15.71
CA LEU A 111 -8.04 11.12 -15.85
C LEU A 111 -8.76 10.76 -14.56
N ARG A 112 -9.94 10.15 -14.70
CA ARG A 112 -10.71 9.58 -13.60
C ARG A 112 -11.36 8.28 -14.05
N TRP A 113 -11.42 7.32 -13.13
CA TRP A 113 -12.09 6.03 -13.34
C TRP A 113 -13.12 5.80 -12.26
N GLN A 114 -14.23 5.24 -12.66
CA GLN A 114 -15.24 4.71 -11.74
C GLN A 114 -14.70 3.45 -11.02
N PRO A 115 -15.30 3.07 -9.87
CA PRO A 115 -14.90 1.85 -9.17
C PRO A 115 -15.00 0.62 -10.06
N ILE A 116 -13.99 -0.27 -9.95
CA ILE A 116 -14.02 -1.56 -10.64
C ILE A 116 -14.96 -2.49 -9.88
N ASP A 117 -15.91 -3.08 -10.61
CA ASP A 117 -16.87 -4.03 -10.05
C ASP A 117 -16.21 -5.31 -9.56
N ILE A 118 -16.69 -5.78 -8.41
CA ILE A 118 -16.31 -7.10 -7.90
C ILE A 118 -17.12 -8.16 -8.65
N PRO A 119 -16.47 -9.15 -9.30
CA PRO A 119 -17.18 -10.18 -10.06
C PRO A 119 -18.14 -10.99 -9.16
N VAL A 120 -19.35 -11.24 -9.63
CA VAL A 120 -20.37 -12.03 -8.90
C VAL A 120 -20.46 -13.46 -9.42
N GLU A 121 -20.37 -13.66 -10.75
CA GLU A 121 -20.66 -14.94 -11.39
C GLU A 121 -19.49 -15.92 -11.38
N ARG A 122 -18.26 -15.44 -11.26
CA ARG A 122 -17.05 -16.26 -11.24
C ARG A 122 -16.26 -16.08 -9.95
N LYS A 123 -15.61 -17.14 -9.49
CA LYS A 123 -14.67 -17.05 -8.36
C LYS A 123 -13.38 -16.36 -8.80
N VAL A 124 -13.01 -15.33 -8.06
CA VAL A 124 -11.80 -14.53 -8.27
C VAL A 124 -11.12 -14.38 -6.92
N ASP A 125 -9.92 -14.94 -6.79
CA ASP A 125 -9.06 -14.72 -5.62
C ASP A 125 -8.21 -13.46 -5.79
N PHE A 126 -7.48 -13.08 -4.74
CA PHE A 126 -6.66 -11.87 -4.73
C PHE A 126 -5.68 -11.80 -5.92
N LEU A 127 -4.94 -12.87 -6.21
CA LEU A 127 -3.94 -12.88 -7.28
C LEU A 127 -4.60 -12.77 -8.68
N SER A 128 -5.63 -13.56 -8.93
CA SER A 128 -6.38 -13.52 -10.19
C SER A 128 -7.22 -12.25 -10.35
N GLY A 129 -7.46 -11.55 -9.25
CA GLY A 129 -8.16 -10.27 -9.19
C GLY A 129 -7.29 -9.03 -9.33
N LEU A 130 -5.97 -9.16 -9.44
CA LEU A 130 -5.07 -8.03 -9.63
C LEU A 130 -5.20 -7.44 -11.04
N ARG A 131 -5.28 -6.11 -11.11
CA ARG A 131 -5.36 -5.33 -12.34
C ARG A 131 -4.45 -4.12 -12.25
N THR A 132 -3.44 -4.07 -13.10
CA THR A 132 -2.54 -2.91 -13.15
C THR A 132 -3.21 -1.76 -13.90
N ILE A 133 -3.20 -0.59 -13.31
CA ILE A 133 -3.77 0.64 -13.89
C ILE A 133 -2.66 1.45 -14.56
N VAL A 134 -1.60 1.74 -13.81
CA VAL A 134 -0.46 2.54 -14.27
C VAL A 134 0.85 1.92 -13.85
N THR A 135 1.91 2.22 -14.61
CA THR A 135 3.28 1.82 -14.29
C THR A 135 4.26 2.94 -14.63
N CYS A 136 5.41 2.97 -13.98
CA CYS A 136 6.52 3.83 -14.36
C CYS A 136 7.87 3.25 -13.94
N GLY A 137 8.94 3.74 -14.56
CA GLY A 137 10.30 3.33 -14.22
C GLY A 137 10.66 1.95 -14.78
N ASP A 138 11.45 1.20 -14.02
CA ASP A 138 11.96 -0.13 -14.40
C ASP A 138 12.18 -0.97 -13.13
N ALA A 139 11.41 -2.06 -12.99
CA ALA A 139 11.51 -2.95 -11.85
C ALA A 139 12.89 -3.67 -11.77
N ALA A 140 13.50 -3.99 -12.90
CA ALA A 140 14.84 -4.59 -12.93
C ALA A 140 15.93 -3.60 -12.52
N ALA A 141 15.75 -2.30 -12.80
CA ALA A 141 16.61 -1.23 -12.34
C ALA A 141 16.26 -0.71 -10.94
N GLN A 142 15.25 -1.29 -10.29
CA GLN A 142 14.78 -0.95 -8.95
C GLN A 142 14.40 0.52 -8.79
N ASN A 143 13.64 1.07 -9.73
CA ASN A 143 13.10 2.41 -9.67
C ASN A 143 11.69 2.47 -10.29
N GLY A 144 10.89 3.45 -9.84
CA GLY A 144 9.51 3.59 -10.27
C GLY A 144 8.54 2.72 -9.46
N MET A 145 7.35 2.55 -10.00
CA MET A 145 6.25 1.85 -9.33
C MET A 145 5.20 1.35 -10.31
N ALA A 146 4.30 0.51 -9.82
CA ALA A 146 3.01 0.26 -10.45
C ALA A 146 1.87 0.51 -9.45
N THR A 147 0.72 0.94 -9.96
CA THR A 147 -0.52 0.93 -9.18
C THR A 147 -1.44 -0.15 -9.72
N HIS A 148 -1.91 -0.99 -8.82
CA HIS A 148 -2.91 -2.01 -9.12
C HIS A 148 -4.19 -1.75 -8.34
N VAL A 149 -5.30 -2.22 -8.88
CA VAL A 149 -6.55 -2.47 -8.14
C VAL A 149 -6.72 -3.96 -8.00
N PHE A 150 -7.18 -4.42 -6.86
CA PHE A 150 -7.59 -5.80 -6.66
C PHE A 150 -9.08 -5.89 -6.37
N VAL A 151 -9.69 -6.96 -6.86
CA VAL A 151 -11.06 -7.38 -6.52
C VAL A 151 -11.03 -8.88 -6.25
N ALA A 152 -11.66 -9.32 -5.16
CA ALA A 152 -11.74 -10.76 -4.88
C ALA A 152 -13.05 -11.10 -4.18
N ASN A 153 -13.63 -12.24 -4.55
CA ASN A 153 -14.84 -12.79 -3.94
C ASN A 153 -14.62 -14.21 -3.36
N THR A 154 -13.37 -14.68 -3.37
CA THR A 154 -12.97 -15.95 -2.76
C THR A 154 -11.56 -15.84 -2.16
N SER A 155 -11.33 -16.57 -1.07
CA SER A 155 -10.00 -16.66 -0.43
C SER A 155 -9.02 -17.48 -1.28
N MET A 156 -7.72 -17.20 -1.12
CA MET A 156 -6.64 -18.01 -1.70
C MET A 156 -6.51 -19.33 -0.92
N CYS A 157 -7.16 -20.38 -1.38
CA CYS A 157 -7.09 -21.70 -0.75
C CYS A 157 -5.94 -22.51 -1.33
N MET A 158 -4.99 -22.96 -0.49
CA MET A 158 -3.78 -23.71 -0.91
C MET A 158 -2.98 -23.04 -2.04
N LYS A 159 -3.08 -21.72 -2.13
CA LYS A 159 -2.35 -20.85 -3.03
C LYS A 159 -1.58 -19.82 -2.23
N TYR A 160 -0.32 -19.65 -2.56
CA TYR A 160 0.58 -18.71 -1.92
C TYR A 160 1.23 -17.84 -2.98
N PHE A 161 1.59 -16.62 -2.60
CA PHE A 161 2.17 -15.66 -3.53
C PHE A 161 3.32 -14.90 -2.87
N TYR A 162 4.33 -14.54 -3.64
CA TYR A 162 5.33 -13.56 -3.26
C TYR A 162 5.80 -12.77 -4.46
N ASN A 163 6.22 -11.54 -4.20
CA ASN A 163 6.65 -10.57 -5.19
C ASN A 163 8.12 -10.21 -4.97
N ILE A 164 8.94 -10.30 -6.01
CA ILE A 164 10.35 -9.86 -5.95
C ILE A 164 10.62 -8.61 -6.79
N ASP A 165 9.65 -8.12 -7.56
CA ASP A 165 9.77 -6.88 -8.32
C ASP A 165 9.70 -5.64 -7.40
N GLY A 166 8.78 -5.65 -6.42
CA GLY A 166 8.58 -4.54 -5.51
C GLY A 166 8.00 -4.95 -4.15
N GLU A 167 8.08 -4.05 -3.17
CA GLU A 167 7.24 -4.15 -1.97
C GLU A 167 5.82 -3.67 -2.31
N MET A 168 4.83 -4.21 -1.63
CA MET A 168 3.41 -3.94 -1.89
C MET A 168 2.80 -3.18 -0.71
N LEU A 169 2.45 -1.90 -0.92
CA LEU A 169 1.58 -1.15 -0.01
C LEU A 169 0.14 -1.37 -0.44
N ILE A 170 -0.63 -2.04 0.40
CA ILE A 170 -2.02 -2.47 0.15
C ILE A 170 -2.96 -1.56 0.92
N VAL A 171 -3.97 -1.00 0.22
CA VAL A 171 -4.99 -0.11 0.76
C VAL A 171 -6.36 -0.78 0.58
N PRO A 172 -6.90 -1.48 1.59
CA PRO A 172 -8.27 -2.01 1.53
C PRO A 172 -9.29 -0.88 1.37
N GLN A 173 -10.27 -1.05 0.48
CA GLN A 173 -11.32 -0.07 0.25
C GLN A 173 -12.71 -0.63 0.59
N GLU A 174 -12.96 -1.91 0.32
CA GLU A 174 -14.23 -2.57 0.60
C GLU A 174 -13.97 -3.88 1.35
N ASN A 175 -14.59 -4.01 2.52
CA ASN A 175 -14.46 -5.11 3.46
C ASN A 175 -13.04 -5.37 3.99
N ALA A 176 -12.97 -6.14 5.07
CA ALA A 176 -11.72 -6.53 5.70
C ALA A 176 -11.11 -7.76 5.01
N MET A 177 -9.78 -7.77 4.99
CA MET A 177 -8.98 -8.89 4.49
C MET A 177 -7.97 -9.36 5.54
N GLN A 178 -7.61 -10.62 5.48
CA GLN A 178 -6.57 -11.20 6.31
C GLN A 178 -5.42 -11.66 5.41
N LEU A 179 -4.23 -11.11 5.65
CA LEU A 179 -3.00 -11.52 5.00
C LEU A 179 -2.28 -12.49 5.93
N VAL A 180 -2.26 -13.75 5.54
CA VAL A 180 -1.52 -14.81 6.23
C VAL A 180 -0.14 -14.85 5.61
N THR A 181 0.86 -14.32 6.30
CA THR A 181 2.25 -14.26 5.81
C THR A 181 3.11 -15.33 6.46
N GLU A 182 4.27 -15.62 5.88
CA GLU A 182 5.23 -16.54 6.51
C GLU A 182 5.78 -16.00 7.86
N MET A 183 5.60 -14.72 8.16
CA MET A 183 6.07 -14.08 9.40
C MET A 183 4.96 -13.83 10.42
N GLY A 184 3.71 -14.19 10.11
CA GLY A 184 2.54 -14.03 10.97
C GLY A 184 1.32 -13.49 10.22
N ILE A 185 0.24 -13.18 10.94
CA ILE A 185 -1.06 -12.82 10.39
C ILE A 185 -1.32 -11.33 10.58
N ILE A 186 -1.81 -10.68 9.51
CA ILE A 186 -2.25 -9.29 9.54
C ILE A 186 -3.70 -9.22 9.06
N THR A 187 -4.59 -8.68 9.87
CA THR A 187 -5.95 -8.33 9.44
C THR A 187 -6.02 -6.83 9.21
N ALA A 188 -6.58 -6.41 8.08
CA ALA A 188 -6.75 -5.01 7.73
C ALA A 188 -8.13 -4.74 7.14
N ALA A 189 -8.69 -3.58 7.49
CA ALA A 189 -9.99 -3.08 7.05
C ALA A 189 -9.82 -1.75 6.29
N PRO A 190 -10.86 -1.24 5.60
CA PRO A 190 -10.84 0.10 5.04
C PRO A 190 -10.46 1.17 6.09
N GLY A 191 -9.47 2.01 5.76
CA GLY A 191 -8.87 2.96 6.70
C GLY A 191 -7.56 2.47 7.34
N GLU A 192 -7.13 1.23 7.05
CA GLU A 192 -5.81 0.71 7.39
C GLU A 192 -5.00 0.44 6.13
N ILE A 193 -3.68 0.39 6.25
CA ILE A 193 -2.76 -0.05 5.20
C ILE A 193 -1.91 -1.22 5.67
N VAL A 194 -1.48 -2.04 4.71
CA VAL A 194 -0.50 -3.11 4.94
C VAL A 194 0.65 -2.97 3.96
N VAL A 195 1.87 -3.12 4.44
CA VAL A 195 3.05 -3.21 3.58
C VAL A 195 3.63 -4.63 3.67
N ILE A 196 3.74 -5.29 2.52
CA ILE A 196 4.39 -6.58 2.37
C ILE A 196 5.73 -6.36 1.67
N PRO A 197 6.86 -6.58 2.36
CA PRO A 197 8.18 -6.45 1.76
C PRO A 197 8.43 -7.46 0.64
N ARG A 198 9.39 -7.16 -0.25
CA ARG A 198 9.83 -8.09 -1.30
C ARG A 198 10.25 -9.43 -0.72
N GLY A 199 9.85 -10.50 -1.37
CA GLY A 199 10.25 -11.87 -1.03
C GLY A 199 9.44 -12.51 0.09
N VAL A 200 8.63 -11.77 0.83
CA VAL A 200 7.74 -12.32 1.86
C VAL A 200 6.57 -13.06 1.21
N LYS A 201 6.40 -14.32 1.59
CA LYS A 201 5.33 -15.17 1.09
C LYS A 201 4.04 -14.97 1.89
N PHE A 202 2.91 -14.94 1.20
CA PHE A 202 1.61 -14.77 1.83
C PHE A 202 0.46 -15.35 1.02
N LYS A 203 -0.70 -15.44 1.65
CA LYS A 203 -2.00 -15.64 1.02
C LYS A 203 -3.01 -14.67 1.60
N VAL A 204 -4.12 -14.47 0.89
CA VAL A 204 -5.19 -13.55 1.30
C VAL A 204 -6.46 -14.34 1.54
N ASN A 205 -7.04 -14.15 2.72
CA ASN A 205 -8.35 -14.64 3.11
C ASN A 205 -9.34 -13.48 3.18
N LEU A 206 -10.57 -13.72 2.77
CA LEU A 206 -11.69 -12.82 2.95
C LEU A 206 -12.24 -12.98 4.38
N VAL A 207 -12.56 -11.87 5.05
CA VAL A 207 -13.06 -11.89 6.43
C VAL A 207 -14.59 -11.83 6.46
N ASN A 208 -15.16 -10.79 5.85
CA ASN A 208 -16.58 -10.46 5.99
C ASN A 208 -17.30 -10.18 4.67
N GLY A 209 -16.73 -10.60 3.54
CA GLY A 209 -17.33 -10.43 2.22
C GLY A 209 -16.30 -10.28 1.11
N PRO A 210 -16.75 -10.05 -0.14
CA PRO A 210 -15.89 -9.72 -1.26
C PRO A 210 -15.10 -8.45 -0.98
N ILE A 211 -13.85 -8.38 -1.44
CA ILE A 211 -12.94 -7.26 -1.18
C ILE A 211 -12.57 -6.52 -2.45
N ARG A 212 -12.33 -5.22 -2.29
CA ARG A 212 -11.70 -4.33 -3.28
C ARG A 212 -10.69 -3.45 -2.57
N GLY A 213 -9.65 -3.03 -3.29
CA GLY A 213 -8.68 -2.08 -2.80
C GLY A 213 -7.61 -1.77 -3.82
N TYR A 214 -6.60 -1.04 -3.38
CA TYR A 214 -5.52 -0.54 -4.22
C TYR A 214 -4.18 -1.04 -3.72
N ILE A 215 -3.21 -1.12 -4.61
CA ILE A 215 -1.84 -1.49 -4.28
C ILE A 215 -0.88 -0.54 -4.98
N CYS A 216 0.04 0.04 -4.22
CA CYS A 216 1.28 0.58 -4.74
C CYS A 216 2.35 -0.50 -4.68
N GLU A 217 2.87 -0.91 -5.81
CA GLU A 217 4.04 -1.76 -5.92
C GLU A 217 5.26 -0.87 -6.13
N ASN A 218 6.02 -0.66 -5.07
CA ASN A 218 7.22 0.18 -5.07
C ASN A 218 8.45 -0.62 -5.52
N TYR A 219 9.01 -0.27 -6.67
CA TYR A 219 10.24 -0.91 -7.20
C TYR A 219 11.52 -0.35 -6.59
N GLY A 220 11.45 0.79 -5.91
CA GLY A 220 12.58 1.44 -5.27
C GLY A 220 13.02 0.80 -3.96
N VAL A 221 13.72 1.58 -3.15
CA VAL A 221 14.07 1.20 -1.79
C VAL A 221 12.82 1.14 -0.90
N SER A 222 12.90 0.39 0.20
CA SER A 222 11.77 0.26 1.12
C SER A 222 11.29 1.60 1.66
N MET A 223 9.99 1.72 1.86
CA MET A 223 9.37 2.90 2.46
C MET A 223 9.89 3.18 3.86
N THR A 224 10.00 4.46 4.17
CA THR A 224 10.44 5.01 5.46
C THR A 224 9.43 6.05 5.96
N LEU A 225 9.55 6.43 7.23
CA LEU A 225 8.84 7.60 7.74
C LEU A 225 9.48 8.87 7.17
N PRO A 226 8.69 9.87 6.73
CA PRO A 226 9.22 11.14 6.25
C PRO A 226 9.88 11.94 7.38
N GLU A 227 10.85 12.78 7.01
CA GLU A 227 11.46 13.72 7.94
C GLU A 227 10.44 14.78 8.40
N ARG A 228 10.45 15.09 9.69
CA ARG A 228 9.52 16.06 10.27
C ARG A 228 10.00 17.50 10.20
N GLY A 229 11.30 17.73 10.09
CA GLY A 229 11.90 19.06 10.06
C GLY A 229 11.44 19.92 11.25
N PRO A 230 11.02 21.17 11.01
CA PRO A 230 10.60 22.10 12.08
C PRO A 230 9.28 21.73 12.75
N ILE A 231 8.50 20.75 12.24
CA ILE A 231 7.25 20.29 12.86
C ILE A 231 7.52 19.65 14.23
N GLY A 232 8.69 19.04 14.42
CA GLY A 232 9.08 18.35 15.66
C GLY A 232 8.50 16.95 15.79
N ALA A 233 8.26 16.50 17.04
CA ALA A 233 8.03 15.08 17.32
C ALA A 233 6.56 14.62 17.31
N ASN A 234 5.59 15.54 17.30
CA ASN A 234 4.20 15.23 17.67
C ASN A 234 3.19 15.19 16.51
N CYS A 235 3.65 15.23 15.27
CA CYS A 235 2.79 15.23 14.09
C CYS A 235 3.08 14.03 13.20
N LEU A 236 2.26 13.90 12.15
CA LEU A 236 2.34 12.86 11.12
C LEU A 236 2.11 11.45 11.70
N ALA A 237 2.58 10.42 10.98
CA ALA A 237 2.52 9.05 11.48
C ALA A 237 3.54 8.84 12.60
N ASN A 238 3.09 8.29 13.73
CA ASN A 238 3.98 7.96 14.83
C ASN A 238 4.51 6.53 14.67
N ALA A 239 5.81 6.33 14.82
CA ALA A 239 6.44 5.01 14.70
C ALA A 239 5.79 3.93 15.60
N ARG A 240 5.32 4.30 16.81
CA ARG A 240 4.67 3.37 17.75
C ARG A 240 3.37 2.76 17.24
N ASP A 241 2.71 3.41 16.28
CA ASP A 241 1.38 3.01 15.78
C ASP A 241 1.45 2.05 14.59
N PHE A 242 2.67 1.75 14.11
CA PHE A 242 2.91 0.70 13.13
C PHE A 242 3.03 -0.65 13.83
N LEU A 243 2.29 -1.63 13.33
CA LEU A 243 2.10 -2.92 13.96
C LEU A 243 2.64 -4.04 13.06
N TYR A 244 3.56 -4.84 13.61
CA TYR A 244 4.17 -6.01 12.98
C TYR A 244 3.51 -7.28 13.52
N PRO A 245 3.29 -8.33 12.71
CA PRO A 245 2.64 -9.54 13.20
C PRO A 245 3.54 -10.32 14.16
N ALA A 246 2.94 -10.91 15.18
CA ALA A 246 3.62 -11.96 15.94
C ALA A 246 3.78 -13.22 15.08
N ALA A 247 4.85 -13.99 15.31
CA ALA A 247 5.11 -15.22 14.57
C ALA A 247 3.93 -16.18 14.65
N ALA A 248 3.52 -16.69 13.49
CA ALA A 248 2.52 -17.74 13.34
C ALA A 248 2.89 -18.54 12.08
N TYR A 249 2.69 -19.86 12.09
CA TYR A 249 3.16 -20.73 11.03
C TYR A 249 2.15 -21.80 10.66
N GLU A 250 2.30 -22.36 9.46
CA GLU A 250 1.57 -23.53 8.98
C GLU A 250 2.53 -24.74 8.94
N ASP A 251 2.17 -25.80 9.64
CA ASP A 251 2.82 -27.12 9.52
C ASP A 251 1.87 -28.08 8.77
N THR A 252 1.64 -27.77 7.50
CA THR A 252 0.68 -28.48 6.65
C THR A 252 1.42 -29.20 5.53
N GLN A 253 1.36 -30.53 5.54
CA GLN A 253 1.92 -31.40 4.51
C GLN A 253 0.84 -31.78 3.50
N MET A 254 0.53 -30.85 2.59
CA MET A 254 -0.46 -31.00 1.52
C MET A 254 0.05 -30.33 0.26
N GLU A 255 -0.36 -30.85 -0.89
CA GLU A 255 -0.06 -30.19 -2.16
C GLU A 255 -0.65 -28.79 -2.22
N CYS A 256 0.16 -27.84 -2.61
CA CYS A 256 -0.23 -26.44 -2.75
C CYS A 256 0.54 -25.76 -3.88
N GLU A 257 0.04 -24.60 -4.31
CA GLU A 257 0.62 -23.80 -5.37
C GLU A 257 1.36 -22.58 -4.80
N LEU A 258 2.60 -22.37 -5.22
CA LEU A 258 3.35 -21.17 -4.94
C LEU A 258 3.54 -20.37 -6.22
N PHE A 259 3.06 -19.13 -6.21
CA PHE A 259 3.20 -18.16 -7.29
C PHE A 259 4.28 -17.15 -6.97
N LEU A 260 5.10 -16.84 -7.96
CA LEU A 260 6.16 -15.84 -7.90
C LEU A 260 5.93 -14.80 -8.98
N LYS A 261 5.93 -13.51 -8.60
CA LYS A 261 6.04 -12.39 -9.54
C LYS A 261 7.51 -11.97 -9.67
N SER A 262 8.05 -12.04 -10.89
CA SER A 262 9.43 -11.66 -11.21
C SER A 262 9.51 -11.04 -12.59
N GLN A 263 10.00 -9.81 -12.68
CA GLN A 263 10.15 -9.03 -13.92
C GLN A 263 8.87 -9.01 -14.77
N GLY A 264 7.73 -8.77 -14.09
CA GLY A 264 6.41 -8.70 -14.74
C GLY A 264 5.85 -10.02 -15.25
N ARG A 265 6.51 -11.12 -14.93
CA ARG A 265 6.07 -12.49 -15.26
C ARG A 265 5.56 -13.16 -14.00
N ILE A 266 4.58 -14.04 -14.14
CA ILE A 266 4.08 -14.89 -13.07
C ILE A 266 4.57 -16.31 -13.30
N PHE A 267 5.22 -16.85 -12.30
CA PHE A 267 5.70 -18.23 -12.29
C PHE A 267 4.93 -19.02 -11.23
N ARG A 268 4.74 -20.30 -11.47
CA ARG A 268 4.09 -21.23 -10.55
C ARG A 268 4.93 -22.48 -10.34
N THR A 269 4.96 -22.96 -9.12
CA THR A 269 5.46 -24.29 -8.75
C THR A 269 4.50 -24.98 -7.81
N ILE A 270 4.59 -26.32 -7.74
CA ILE A 270 3.81 -27.15 -6.81
C ILE A 270 4.71 -27.52 -5.64
N LEU A 271 4.23 -27.32 -4.44
CA LEU A 271 4.86 -27.75 -3.19
C LEU A 271 4.05 -28.87 -2.54
N GLN A 272 4.71 -29.67 -1.71
CA GLN A 272 4.07 -30.74 -0.93
C GLN A 272 3.80 -30.33 0.52
N GLN A 273 4.03 -29.04 0.83
CA GLN A 273 3.80 -28.43 2.13
C GLN A 273 3.63 -26.92 2.02
N SER A 274 3.03 -26.31 3.05
CA SER A 274 2.91 -24.87 3.12
C SER A 274 4.28 -24.19 3.17
N PRO A 275 4.49 -23.09 2.40
CA PRO A 275 5.68 -22.27 2.52
C PRO A 275 5.62 -21.24 3.66
N LEU A 276 4.50 -21.17 4.42
CA LEU A 276 4.34 -20.27 5.55
C LEU A 276 4.78 -20.95 6.85
N ASP A 277 6.00 -21.47 6.88
CA ASP A 277 6.52 -22.39 7.87
C ASP A 277 7.56 -21.78 8.84
N VAL A 278 7.55 -20.45 8.99
CA VAL A 278 8.45 -19.71 9.89
C VAL A 278 7.89 -19.75 11.33
N VAL A 279 8.53 -20.55 12.19
CA VAL A 279 8.09 -20.75 13.58
C VAL A 279 8.51 -19.58 14.50
N ALA A 280 9.60 -18.93 14.15
CA ALA A 280 10.10 -17.76 14.89
C ALA A 280 10.89 -16.85 13.94
N TRP A 281 10.92 -15.55 14.27
CA TRP A 281 11.75 -14.60 13.53
C TRP A 281 12.18 -13.43 14.40
N HIS A 282 13.29 -12.79 14.03
CA HIS A 282 13.67 -11.49 14.57
C HIS A 282 14.31 -10.63 13.49
N GLY A 283 14.11 -9.33 13.55
CA GLY A 283 14.66 -8.37 12.61
C GLY A 283 13.75 -7.17 12.40
N ASN A 284 14.08 -6.38 11.37
CA ASN A 284 13.36 -5.17 10.99
C ASN A 284 12.88 -5.18 9.53
N TYR A 285 13.00 -6.30 8.83
CA TYR A 285 12.46 -6.51 7.50
C TYR A 285 11.31 -7.51 7.59
N ALA A 286 10.12 -7.01 7.80
CA ALA A 286 8.90 -7.79 8.05
C ALA A 286 7.67 -7.02 7.58
N PRO A 287 6.55 -7.68 7.27
CA PRO A 287 5.31 -7.03 6.94
C PRO A 287 4.77 -6.23 8.13
N TYR A 288 4.04 -5.15 7.85
CA TYR A 288 3.43 -4.32 8.89
C TYR A 288 2.14 -3.69 8.41
N LYS A 289 1.32 -3.23 9.36
CA LYS A 289 0.12 -2.42 9.11
C LYS A 289 0.16 -1.10 9.86
N TYR A 290 -0.67 -0.15 9.42
CA TYR A 290 -0.89 1.13 10.07
C TYR A 290 -2.36 1.56 9.93
N ASP A 291 -2.94 2.03 11.00
CA ASP A 291 -4.28 2.61 11.05
C ASP A 291 -4.20 4.11 10.71
N LEU A 292 -4.75 4.50 9.57
CA LEU A 292 -4.71 5.86 9.04
C LEU A 292 -5.43 6.88 9.95
N SER A 293 -6.36 6.43 10.79
CA SER A 293 -7.04 7.29 11.78
C SER A 293 -6.11 7.80 12.89
N ARG A 294 -4.94 7.17 13.05
CA ARG A 294 -3.91 7.58 14.03
C ARG A 294 -2.95 8.64 13.50
N PHE A 295 -3.10 9.01 12.24
CA PHE A 295 -2.29 10.07 11.65
C PHE A 295 -2.66 11.43 12.25
N ALA A 296 -1.65 12.20 12.67
CA ALA A 296 -1.83 13.52 13.25
C ALA A 296 -1.52 14.62 12.22
N PRO A 297 -2.52 15.08 11.43
CA PRO A 297 -2.29 16.08 10.40
C PRO A 297 -1.96 17.45 11.01
N VAL A 298 -1.06 18.18 10.37
CA VAL A 298 -0.83 19.60 10.70
C VAL A 298 -1.89 20.42 9.96
N GLY A 299 -2.87 20.95 10.69
CA GLY A 299 -3.98 21.70 10.11
C GLY A 299 -4.04 23.18 10.55
N ALA A 300 -3.28 23.55 11.58
CA ALA A 300 -3.33 24.91 12.15
C ALA A 300 -2.22 25.79 11.58
N THR A 301 -2.52 26.48 10.48
CA THR A 301 -1.76 27.63 9.99
C THR A 301 -2.61 28.89 10.13
N LEU A 302 -1.98 30.07 10.22
CA LEU A 302 -2.73 31.32 10.35
C LEU A 302 -3.39 31.70 9.01
N PHE A 303 -2.66 31.57 7.93
CA PHE A 303 -3.10 31.83 6.56
C PHE A 303 -2.70 30.66 5.66
N ASP A 304 -3.32 30.56 4.52
CA ASP A 304 -3.09 29.60 3.45
C ASP A 304 -3.36 28.13 3.83
N HIS A 305 -3.57 27.31 2.85
CA HIS A 305 -3.68 25.87 3.03
C HIS A 305 -2.27 25.25 3.10
N PRO A 306 -1.97 24.37 4.07
CA PRO A 306 -0.68 23.68 4.10
C PRO A 306 -0.43 22.86 2.84
N ASP A 307 0.85 22.74 2.44
CA ASP A 307 1.23 21.85 1.34
C ASP A 307 0.86 20.39 1.63
N PRO A 308 0.45 19.60 0.61
CA PRO A 308 0.05 18.19 0.80
C PRO A 308 1.15 17.30 1.39
N SER A 309 2.42 17.67 1.27
CA SER A 309 3.56 16.93 1.84
C SER A 309 3.46 16.70 3.35
N ILE A 310 2.75 17.55 4.09
CA ILE A 310 2.51 17.36 5.53
C ILE A 310 1.51 16.22 5.83
N TYR A 311 0.90 15.64 4.83
CA TYR A 311 0.02 14.50 4.94
C TYR A 311 0.67 13.19 4.49
N THR A 312 1.98 13.18 4.26
CA THR A 312 2.74 11.98 3.89
C THR A 312 2.88 11.03 5.06
N VAL A 313 2.39 9.81 4.88
CA VAL A 313 2.47 8.73 5.87
C VAL A 313 3.81 7.98 5.75
N LEU A 314 4.15 7.60 4.51
CA LEU A 314 5.36 6.84 4.16
C LEU A 314 5.98 7.41 2.88
N SER A 315 7.29 7.39 2.79
CA SER A 315 8.06 7.83 1.63
C SER A 315 9.11 6.81 1.24
N ALA A 316 9.19 6.46 -0.04
CA ALA A 316 10.30 5.72 -0.61
C ALA A 316 11.24 6.71 -1.32
N PRO A 317 12.46 6.93 -0.82
CA PRO A 317 13.41 7.85 -1.44
C PRO A 317 13.77 7.45 -2.88
N SER A 318 14.03 8.41 -3.75
CA SER A 318 14.60 8.17 -5.07
C SER A 318 16.11 8.47 -5.08
N SER A 319 16.77 8.09 -6.17
CA SER A 319 18.16 8.47 -6.41
C SER A 319 18.37 9.98 -6.69
N ASN A 320 17.27 10.74 -6.90
CA ASN A 320 17.29 12.16 -7.14
C ASN A 320 16.85 12.90 -5.87
N PRO A 321 17.76 13.57 -5.14
CA PRO A 321 17.44 14.27 -3.91
C PRO A 321 16.29 15.27 -4.08
N GLY A 322 15.40 15.35 -3.10
CA GLY A 322 14.25 16.25 -3.11
C GLY A 322 13.03 15.75 -3.89
N THR A 323 13.08 14.53 -4.43
CA THR A 323 11.93 13.86 -5.04
C THR A 323 11.84 12.42 -4.57
N ALA A 324 10.62 11.91 -4.35
CA ALA A 324 10.40 10.53 -3.97
C ALA A 324 10.33 9.60 -5.19
N ASN A 325 10.71 8.33 -4.99
CA ASN A 325 10.31 7.24 -5.88
C ASN A 325 8.79 7.07 -5.78
N VAL A 326 8.28 7.04 -4.56
CA VAL A 326 6.84 7.16 -4.27
C VAL A 326 6.63 7.68 -2.86
N ASP A 327 5.69 8.61 -2.70
CA ASP A 327 5.12 9.03 -1.43
C ASP A 327 3.71 8.46 -1.30
N PHE A 328 3.39 7.97 -0.13
CA PHE A 328 2.02 7.63 0.25
C PHE A 328 1.46 8.76 1.11
N VAL A 329 0.55 9.52 0.52
CA VAL A 329 -0.09 10.69 1.10
C VAL A 329 -1.55 10.36 1.39
N ILE A 330 -2.11 10.89 2.48
CA ILE A 330 -3.53 10.75 2.80
C ILE A 330 -4.19 12.11 2.99
N PHE A 331 -5.50 12.16 2.81
CA PHE A 331 -6.31 13.34 3.10
C PHE A 331 -7.27 12.98 4.25
N PRO A 332 -6.75 13.05 5.51
CA PRO A 332 -7.47 12.58 6.68
C PRO A 332 -8.42 13.64 7.23
N GLU A 333 -9.19 13.26 8.26
CA GLU A 333 -9.93 14.21 9.09
C GLU A 333 -9.00 15.29 9.63
N ARG A 334 -9.44 16.56 9.56
CA ARG A 334 -8.64 17.69 10.00
C ARG A 334 -9.47 18.94 10.29
N TRP A 335 -8.93 19.86 11.07
CA TRP A 335 -9.49 21.18 11.29
C TRP A 335 -8.98 22.16 10.23
N LEU A 336 -9.90 22.98 9.69
CA LEU A 336 -9.61 24.12 8.84
C LEU A 336 -9.89 25.38 9.65
N VAL A 337 -8.85 26.15 9.95
CA VAL A 337 -8.92 27.33 10.84
C VAL A 337 -8.29 28.57 10.21
N MET A 338 -7.70 28.48 9.02
CA MET A 338 -6.96 29.54 8.35
C MET A 338 -7.87 30.78 8.13
N GLU A 339 -7.35 31.94 8.51
CA GLU A 339 -8.02 33.22 8.35
C GLU A 339 -7.84 33.73 6.92
N ASP A 340 -8.85 34.40 6.36
CA ASP A 340 -8.80 35.04 5.04
C ASP A 340 -8.11 34.18 3.95
N SER A 341 -8.44 32.90 3.91
CA SER A 341 -7.77 31.92 3.05
C SER A 341 -8.77 31.07 2.27
N PHE A 342 -8.41 30.75 1.04
CA PHE A 342 -9.10 29.71 0.27
C PHE A 342 -8.72 28.35 0.87
N ARG A 343 -9.67 27.68 1.51
CA ARG A 343 -9.42 26.47 2.31
C ARG A 343 -9.40 25.15 1.54
N PRO A 344 -10.09 24.98 0.39
CA PRO A 344 -9.82 23.86 -0.48
C PRO A 344 -8.39 23.87 -1.01
N PRO A 345 -7.82 22.72 -1.44
CA PRO A 345 -6.56 22.73 -2.18
C PRO A 345 -6.67 23.70 -3.38
N TRP A 346 -5.65 24.50 -3.61
CA TRP A 346 -5.64 25.47 -4.71
C TRP A 346 -5.43 24.82 -6.07
N TYR A 347 -5.73 25.51 -7.17
CA TYR A 347 -5.34 25.07 -8.51
C TYR A 347 -3.81 25.03 -8.61
N HIS A 348 -3.27 23.92 -9.13
CA HIS A 348 -1.82 23.75 -9.22
C HIS A 348 -1.38 22.85 -10.37
N MET A 349 -0.09 22.87 -10.60
CA MET A 349 0.67 21.94 -11.45
C MET A 349 1.89 21.49 -10.66
N ASN A 350 2.06 20.19 -10.51
CA ASN A 350 3.16 19.60 -9.75
C ASN A 350 4.14 18.88 -10.70
N VAL A 351 5.43 18.92 -10.42
CA VAL A 351 6.44 18.13 -11.16
C VAL A 351 6.33 16.64 -10.88
N MET A 352 5.65 16.25 -9.80
CA MET A 352 5.33 14.88 -9.48
C MET A 352 4.02 14.46 -10.12
N SER A 353 3.86 13.18 -10.42
CA SER A 353 2.61 12.59 -10.88
C SER A 353 1.81 12.06 -9.69
N GLU A 354 0.51 12.25 -9.72
CA GLU A 354 -0.41 11.97 -8.61
C GLU A 354 -1.47 10.95 -9.03
N PHE A 355 -1.43 9.77 -8.43
CA PHE A 355 -2.50 8.78 -8.54
C PHE A 355 -3.29 8.76 -7.24
N MET A 356 -4.57 9.11 -7.31
CA MET A 356 -5.45 9.18 -6.13
C MET A 356 -6.47 8.06 -6.10
N GLY A 357 -6.90 7.70 -4.90
CA GLY A 357 -8.03 6.84 -4.63
C GLY A 357 -8.88 7.37 -3.46
N LEU A 358 -10.17 7.05 -3.47
CA LEU A 358 -11.08 7.39 -2.38
C LEU A 358 -11.48 6.11 -1.63
N ILE A 359 -11.11 6.03 -0.34
CA ILE A 359 -11.43 4.88 0.50
C ILE A 359 -12.89 4.96 0.95
N TYR A 360 -13.29 6.08 1.53
CA TYR A 360 -14.68 6.34 1.94
C TYR A 360 -14.98 7.85 2.01
N GLY A 361 -16.27 8.20 2.03
CA GLY A 361 -16.75 9.57 2.18
C GLY A 361 -16.74 10.35 0.87
N VAL A 362 -16.52 11.66 0.98
CA VAL A 362 -16.47 12.62 -0.13
C VAL A 362 -15.17 13.41 -0.03
N TYR A 363 -14.45 13.54 -1.15
CA TYR A 363 -13.23 14.33 -1.20
C TYR A 363 -13.55 15.83 -1.29
N ASP A 364 -12.97 16.65 -0.41
CA ASP A 364 -13.30 18.07 -0.24
C ASP A 364 -13.02 18.96 -1.47
N ALA A 365 -12.06 18.57 -2.31
CA ALA A 365 -11.77 19.27 -3.57
C ALA A 365 -12.66 18.82 -4.74
N LYS A 366 -13.42 17.74 -4.59
CA LYS A 366 -14.27 17.14 -5.62
C LYS A 366 -15.59 16.71 -4.99
N LEU A 367 -16.54 17.63 -4.91
CA LEU A 367 -17.82 17.37 -4.26
C LEU A 367 -18.73 16.45 -5.07
N GLY A 368 -18.45 16.24 -6.38
CA GLY A 368 -19.18 15.35 -7.25
C GLY A 368 -18.27 14.43 -8.09
N GLY A 369 -18.79 13.24 -8.43
CA GLY A 369 -18.20 12.33 -9.41
C GLY A 369 -16.97 11.52 -8.96
N PHE A 370 -16.30 11.85 -7.85
CA PHE A 370 -15.25 11.03 -7.26
C PHE A 370 -15.83 10.24 -6.10
N VAL A 371 -16.06 8.95 -6.31
CA VAL A 371 -16.78 8.06 -5.37
C VAL A 371 -15.85 7.04 -4.74
N PRO A 372 -16.17 6.47 -3.55
CA PRO A 372 -15.37 5.41 -2.95
C PRO A 372 -15.11 4.24 -3.89
N GLY A 373 -13.85 3.83 -4.01
CA GLY A 373 -13.40 2.82 -4.98
C GLY A 373 -12.96 3.41 -6.32
N GLY A 374 -13.27 4.67 -6.61
CA GLY A 374 -12.82 5.38 -7.79
C GLY A 374 -11.35 5.79 -7.72
N MET A 375 -10.80 6.19 -8.87
CA MET A 375 -9.40 6.59 -9.03
C MET A 375 -9.29 7.86 -9.88
N SER A 376 -8.22 8.63 -9.69
CA SER A 376 -7.83 9.71 -10.61
C SER A 376 -6.33 9.74 -10.83
N LEU A 377 -5.91 10.26 -11.98
CA LEU A 377 -4.52 10.46 -12.36
C LEU A 377 -4.30 11.88 -12.85
N HIS A 378 -3.34 12.55 -12.26
CA HIS A 378 -2.80 13.83 -12.70
C HIS A 378 -1.29 13.65 -12.89
N ASN A 379 -0.88 13.41 -14.14
CA ASN A 379 0.56 13.28 -14.44
C ASN A 379 1.30 14.61 -14.23
N ALA A 380 2.62 14.54 -14.15
CA ALA A 380 3.50 15.70 -13.94
C ALA A 380 3.07 16.88 -14.82
N LEU A 381 2.89 18.04 -14.18
CA LEU A 381 2.49 19.32 -14.78
C LEU A 381 1.11 19.33 -15.47
N VAL A 382 0.29 18.31 -15.29
CA VAL A 382 -1.12 18.37 -15.70
C VAL A 382 -1.89 19.23 -14.69
N PRO A 383 -2.49 20.37 -15.11
CA PRO A 383 -3.17 21.29 -14.19
C PRO A 383 -4.41 20.65 -13.60
N HIS A 384 -4.62 20.82 -12.30
CA HIS A 384 -5.81 20.35 -11.61
C HIS A 384 -6.09 21.16 -10.32
N GLY A 385 -7.18 20.86 -9.63
CA GLY A 385 -7.59 21.59 -8.42
C GLY A 385 -9.06 21.36 -8.10
N PRO A 386 -9.67 22.22 -7.26
CA PRO A 386 -11.06 22.08 -6.87
C PRO A 386 -12.01 22.18 -8.07
N ASP A 387 -13.14 21.47 -8.01
CA ASP A 387 -14.20 21.63 -8.98
C ASP A 387 -14.91 22.99 -8.80
N THR A 388 -15.81 23.34 -9.74
CA THR A 388 -16.52 24.61 -9.71
C THR A 388 -17.32 24.82 -8.41
N GLU A 389 -17.97 23.78 -7.89
CA GLU A 389 -18.77 23.86 -6.66
C GLU A 389 -17.88 24.11 -5.44
N ALA A 390 -16.77 23.38 -5.31
CA ALA A 390 -15.80 23.58 -4.24
C ALA A 390 -15.16 24.98 -4.31
N PHE A 391 -14.87 25.47 -5.52
CA PHE A 391 -14.37 26.85 -5.72
C PHE A 391 -15.37 27.90 -5.25
N VAL A 392 -16.62 27.83 -5.71
CA VAL A 392 -17.65 28.81 -5.34
C VAL A 392 -17.89 28.79 -3.82
N LYS A 393 -18.03 27.60 -3.24
CA LYS A 393 -18.21 27.43 -1.79
C LYS A 393 -16.99 27.97 -1.01
N GLY A 394 -15.77 27.62 -1.44
CA GLY A 394 -14.55 28.06 -0.79
C GLY A 394 -14.29 29.56 -0.88
N SER A 395 -14.81 30.24 -1.94
CA SER A 395 -14.64 31.68 -2.17
C SER A 395 -15.72 32.54 -1.52
N THR A 396 -16.89 31.97 -1.16
CA THR A 396 -18.05 32.76 -0.72
C THR A 396 -18.48 32.47 0.71
N LYS A 397 -18.11 31.32 1.26
CA LYS A 397 -18.51 30.89 2.61
C LYS A 397 -17.86 31.79 3.68
N ALA A 398 -18.65 32.23 4.65
CA ALA A 398 -18.12 32.87 5.84
C ALA A 398 -17.21 31.91 6.61
N LEU A 399 -15.97 32.33 6.88
CA LEU A 399 -14.97 31.49 7.52
C LEU A 399 -15.22 31.36 9.03
N ALA A 400 -15.29 30.15 9.51
CA ALA A 400 -15.31 29.76 10.93
C ALA A 400 -14.46 28.47 11.08
N PRO A 401 -14.02 28.10 12.27
CA PRO A 401 -13.40 26.80 12.48
C PRO A 401 -14.30 25.67 11.95
N GLU A 402 -13.78 24.81 11.08
CA GLU A 402 -14.52 23.72 10.44
C GLU A 402 -13.71 22.43 10.54
N LYS A 403 -14.34 21.32 10.94
CA LYS A 403 -13.72 19.99 10.93
C LYS A 403 -14.18 19.24 9.69
N LEU A 404 -13.23 18.88 8.83
CA LEU A 404 -13.45 17.85 7.81
C LEU A 404 -13.43 16.48 8.48
N SER A 405 -14.47 15.68 8.28
CA SER A 405 -14.62 14.37 8.91
C SER A 405 -15.45 13.42 8.05
N GLY A 406 -15.34 12.11 8.34
CA GLY A 406 -16.09 11.08 7.62
C GLY A 406 -15.60 10.83 6.19
N THR A 407 -14.37 11.20 5.89
CA THR A 407 -13.76 11.00 4.57
C THR A 407 -12.30 10.56 4.71
N MET A 408 -11.84 9.75 3.75
CA MET A 408 -10.45 9.35 3.62
C MET A 408 -10.11 9.09 2.16
N ALA A 409 -9.34 9.99 1.57
CA ALA A 409 -8.70 9.79 0.28
C ALA A 409 -7.19 9.56 0.50
N PHE A 410 -6.54 9.01 -0.51
CA PHE A 410 -5.09 8.84 -0.53
C PHE A 410 -4.51 9.17 -1.90
N MET A 411 -3.19 9.36 -1.93
CA MET A 411 -2.43 9.63 -3.14
C MET A 411 -1.13 8.82 -3.12
N PHE A 412 -0.80 8.20 -4.24
CA PHE A 412 0.55 7.75 -4.56
C PHE A 412 1.18 8.81 -5.46
N GLU A 413 2.18 9.50 -4.93
CA GLU A 413 2.86 10.58 -5.63
C GLU A 413 4.26 10.11 -6.03
N THR A 414 4.63 10.30 -7.30
CA THR A 414 5.91 9.84 -7.83
C THR A 414 6.55 10.86 -8.76
N ARG A 415 7.87 10.91 -8.77
CA ARG A 415 8.64 11.74 -9.71
C ARG A 415 8.51 11.33 -11.19
N TYR A 416 7.99 10.16 -11.45
CA TYR A 416 7.92 9.60 -12.80
C TYR A 416 6.58 9.90 -13.45
N ILE A 417 6.57 9.98 -14.78
CA ILE A 417 5.33 9.94 -15.56
C ILE A 417 4.75 8.52 -15.47
N LEU A 418 3.49 8.42 -15.18
CA LEU A 418 2.76 7.16 -15.06
C LEU A 418 2.15 6.78 -16.42
N ASP A 419 2.65 5.70 -17.02
CA ASP A 419 2.11 5.13 -18.26
C ASP A 419 0.86 4.29 -17.97
N LEU A 420 -0.17 4.42 -18.82
CA LEU A 420 -1.40 3.61 -18.72
C LEU A 420 -1.18 2.20 -19.27
N THR A 421 -1.81 1.22 -18.64
CA THR A 421 -2.01 -0.09 -19.27
C THR A 421 -3.15 -0.05 -20.28
N GLU A 422 -3.19 -1.02 -21.22
CA GLU A 422 -4.31 -1.19 -22.13
C GLU A 422 -5.64 -1.37 -21.37
N TYR A 423 -5.61 -2.10 -20.26
CA TYR A 423 -6.77 -2.29 -19.41
C TYR A 423 -7.31 -0.95 -18.85
N ALA A 424 -6.44 -0.08 -18.37
CA ALA A 424 -6.82 1.20 -17.79
C ALA A 424 -7.25 2.23 -18.83
N SER A 425 -6.79 2.10 -20.06
CA SER A 425 -7.18 2.97 -21.18
C SER A 425 -8.52 2.59 -21.83
N ASN A 426 -9.17 1.51 -21.35
CA ASN A 426 -10.49 1.12 -21.82
C ASN A 426 -11.52 2.23 -21.54
N LEU A 427 -12.22 2.68 -22.58
CA LEU A 427 -13.18 3.79 -22.52
C LEU A 427 -14.34 3.54 -21.56
N ASP A 428 -14.77 2.28 -21.35
CA ASP A 428 -15.84 1.94 -20.43
C ASP A 428 -15.46 2.16 -18.96
N MET A 429 -14.17 2.23 -18.66
CA MET A 429 -13.65 2.48 -17.31
C MET A 429 -13.33 3.95 -17.04
N ILE A 430 -13.04 4.73 -18.06
CA ILE A 430 -12.67 6.14 -17.94
C ILE A 430 -13.93 6.99 -17.83
N ASP A 431 -13.95 7.86 -16.82
CA ASP A 431 -14.99 8.88 -16.66
C ASP A 431 -14.69 10.06 -17.59
N THR A 432 -15.28 10.03 -18.77
CA THR A 432 -15.09 11.07 -19.79
C THR A 432 -15.69 12.42 -19.42
N SER A 433 -16.59 12.46 -18.41
CA SER A 433 -17.18 13.70 -17.89
C SER A 433 -16.32 14.40 -16.84
N TYR A 434 -15.17 13.84 -16.47
CA TYR A 434 -14.33 14.42 -15.43
C TYR A 434 -13.93 15.89 -15.69
N PRO A 435 -13.51 16.30 -16.89
CA PRO A 435 -13.18 17.70 -17.16
C PRO A 435 -14.35 18.66 -17.01
N ASP A 436 -15.59 18.22 -17.17
CA ASP A 436 -16.81 19.05 -17.10
C ASP A 436 -16.97 19.68 -15.69
N CYS A 437 -16.32 19.13 -14.68
CA CYS A 437 -16.38 19.67 -13.32
C CYS A 437 -15.81 21.11 -13.20
N TRP A 438 -15.08 21.59 -14.21
CA TRP A 438 -14.52 22.94 -14.28
C TRP A 438 -15.25 23.89 -15.23
N ASP A 439 -16.20 23.43 -16.02
CA ASP A 439 -16.90 24.22 -17.05
C ASP A 439 -17.65 25.43 -16.49
N GLY A 440 -18.04 25.40 -15.23
CA GLY A 440 -18.70 26.50 -14.53
C GLY A 440 -17.79 27.61 -14.04
N LEU A 441 -16.47 27.51 -14.22
CA LEU A 441 -15.53 28.56 -13.81
C LEU A 441 -15.62 29.79 -14.70
N GLU A 442 -15.97 30.94 -14.14
CA GLU A 442 -16.19 32.18 -14.86
C GLU A 442 -14.95 33.08 -14.85
N ARG A 443 -14.87 33.95 -15.85
CA ARG A 443 -13.86 35.00 -15.92
C ARG A 443 -14.24 36.19 -15.04
N ASN A 444 -13.75 36.25 -13.80
CA ASN A 444 -14.10 37.30 -12.82
C ASN A 444 -13.19 38.53 -12.84
N PHE A 445 -12.12 38.50 -13.65
CA PHE A 445 -11.15 39.60 -13.71
C PHE A 445 -11.76 40.89 -14.25
N LYS A 446 -11.60 41.97 -13.50
CA LYS A 446 -11.96 43.35 -13.89
C LYS A 446 -10.74 44.23 -13.76
N ALA A 447 -10.19 44.73 -14.89
CA ALA A 447 -9.09 45.65 -14.85
C ALA A 447 -9.49 46.95 -14.16
N PRO A 448 -8.63 47.58 -13.32
CA PRO A 448 -8.88 48.93 -12.84
C PRO A 448 -9.06 49.89 -14.01
N ARG A 449 -10.10 50.70 -13.97
CA ARG A 449 -10.22 51.79 -14.94
C ARG A 449 -9.08 52.76 -14.70
N LYS A 450 -8.25 53.03 -15.72
CA LYS A 450 -7.20 54.07 -15.69
C LYS A 450 -7.83 55.46 -15.55
#